data_dc85255679ccbbf6150d80bce9edd0c6
#
_entry.id   dc85255679ccbbf6150d80bce9edd0c6
#
_cell.length_a   1.000
_cell.length_b   1.000
_cell.length_c   1.000
_cell.angle_alpha   90.00
_cell.angle_beta   90.00
_cell.angle_gamma   90.00
#
_symmetry.space_group_name_H-M   'P 1'
#
loop_
_entity.id
_entity.type
_entity.pdbx_description
1 polymer ?
#
loop_
_entity_poly.entity_id
_entity_poly.type
_entity_poly.pdbx_seq_one_letter_code
_entity_poly.pdbx_strand_id
1 'polypeptide(L)'
;MPIDEPFDVIVTTRGSSCIRADGADVEVKGLIALITPLDILNYAHGCLEYDAPYPRSVKLRFNAVGAGVIRVRGRNYNDEAVMIERAIAVTPVRVQR
;
A
#
# COMPACT_ATOMS: atom_id res chain seq x y z
N MET A 1 -8.41 -11.10 -10.02
CA MET A 1 -8.42 -11.21 -8.55
C MET A 1 -9.80 -11.59 -8.05
N PRO A 2 -9.94 -12.71 -7.36
CA PRO A 2 -11.25 -13.14 -6.86
C PRO A 2 -11.80 -12.26 -5.74
N ILE A 3 -13.12 -12.08 -5.75
CA ILE A 3 -13.85 -11.42 -4.67
C ILE A 3 -13.70 -12.20 -3.35
N ASP A 4 -13.66 -11.47 -2.25
CA ASP A 4 -13.57 -11.99 -0.86
C ASP A 4 -12.31 -12.83 -0.57
N GLU A 5 -11.38 -12.89 -1.47
CA GLU A 5 -10.13 -13.61 -1.30
C GLU A 5 -9.01 -12.62 -0.97
N PRO A 6 -8.33 -12.76 0.19
CA PRO A 6 -7.25 -11.86 0.54
C PRO A 6 -6.04 -12.06 -0.38
N PHE A 7 -5.38 -10.96 -0.70
CA PHE A 7 -4.16 -10.97 -1.52
C PHE A 7 -3.17 -9.95 -0.99
N ASP A 8 -1.90 -10.17 -1.31
CA ASP A 8 -0.83 -9.30 -0.85
C ASP A 8 -0.41 -8.32 -1.94
N VAL A 9 -0.23 -7.08 -1.54
CA VAL A 9 0.31 -6.01 -2.38
C VAL A 9 1.62 -5.56 -1.75
N ILE A 10 2.66 -5.46 -2.55
CA ILE A 10 3.93 -4.92 -2.08
C ILE A 10 3.91 -3.41 -2.27
N VAL A 11 4.01 -2.70 -1.16
CA VAL A 11 4.10 -1.24 -1.14
C VAL A 11 5.50 -0.85 -0.69
N THR A 12 6.20 -0.11 -1.55
CA THR A 12 7.56 0.33 -1.26
C THR A 12 7.56 1.84 -1.05
N THR A 13 7.98 2.26 0.14
CA THR A 13 8.27 3.66 0.43
C THR A 13 9.77 3.89 0.36
N ARG A 14 10.18 5.14 0.28
CA ARG A 14 11.59 5.50 0.20
C ARG A 14 11.90 6.54 1.27
N GLY A 15 13.11 6.49 1.79
CA GLY A 15 13.50 7.44 2.83
C GLY A 15 14.92 7.23 3.35
N SER A 16 15.25 7.96 4.42
CA SER A 16 16.57 7.93 5.05
C SER A 16 16.79 6.70 5.93
N SER A 17 17.98 6.57 6.49
CA SER A 17 18.32 5.50 7.43
C SER A 17 17.57 5.56 8.76
N CYS A 18 16.92 6.68 9.07
CA CYS A 18 16.14 6.84 10.30
C CYS A 18 14.71 6.28 10.21
N ILE A 19 14.33 5.73 9.07
CA ILE A 19 12.99 5.20 8.83
C ILE A 19 13.02 3.68 8.96
N ARG A 20 11.97 3.14 9.57
CA ARG A 20 11.66 1.72 9.55
C ARG A 20 10.22 1.54 9.13
N ALA A 21 9.96 0.61 8.21
CA ALA A 21 8.61 0.28 7.79
C ALA A 21 7.81 -0.29 8.96
N ASP A 22 6.59 0.23 9.17
CA ASP A 22 5.70 -0.15 10.27
C ASP A 22 4.29 -0.48 9.75
N GLY A 23 4.22 -1.28 8.69
CA GLY A 23 2.95 -1.69 8.13
C GLY A 23 2.24 -0.59 7.36
N ALA A 24 0.92 -0.64 7.36
CA ALA A 24 0.07 0.32 6.66
C ALA A 24 -1.34 0.30 7.24
N ASP A 25 -2.01 1.45 7.18
CA ASP A 25 -3.46 1.51 7.36
C ASP A 25 -4.14 1.21 6.03
N VAL A 26 -5.20 0.40 6.07
CA VAL A 26 -5.96 0.00 4.90
C VAL A 26 -7.43 0.31 5.11
N GLU A 27 -8.03 0.98 4.14
CA GLU A 27 -9.46 1.24 4.10
C GLU A 27 -10.01 0.78 2.75
N VAL A 28 -10.99 -0.13 2.76
CA VAL A 28 -11.63 -0.61 1.54
C VAL A 28 -13.10 -0.21 1.57
N LYS A 29 -13.52 0.55 0.56
CA LYS A 29 -14.91 0.95 0.34
C LYS A 29 -15.33 0.54 -1.07
N GLY A 30 -16.17 -0.49 -1.18
CA GLY A 30 -16.58 -1.01 -2.47
C GLY A 30 -15.39 -1.49 -3.29
N LEU A 31 -15.14 -0.84 -4.41
CA LEU A 31 -14.04 -1.16 -5.34
C LEU A 31 -12.83 -0.23 -5.19
N ILE A 32 -12.76 0.55 -4.12
CA ILE A 32 -11.62 1.43 -3.85
C ILE A 32 -10.93 0.99 -2.57
N ALA A 33 -9.66 0.66 -2.68
CA ALA A 33 -8.79 0.39 -1.54
C ALA A 33 -7.80 1.53 -1.37
N LEU A 34 -7.78 2.13 -0.18
CA LEU A 34 -6.82 3.16 0.17
C LEU A 34 -5.81 2.59 1.15
N ILE A 35 -4.55 2.65 0.77
CA ILE A 35 -3.41 2.20 1.58
C ILE A 35 -2.63 3.43 2.02
N THR A 36 -2.41 3.58 3.32
CA THR A 36 -1.56 4.61 3.88
C THR A 36 -0.38 3.92 4.56
N PRO A 37 0.80 3.87 3.94
CA PRO A 37 1.98 3.26 4.55
C PRO A 37 2.39 4.04 5.81
N LEU A 38 2.82 3.31 6.82
CA LEU A 38 3.28 3.87 8.09
C LEU A 38 4.76 3.58 8.27
N ASP A 39 5.50 4.58 8.73
CA ASP A 39 6.91 4.47 9.05
C ASP A 39 7.16 4.94 10.47
N ILE A 40 8.13 4.30 11.14
CA ILE A 40 8.65 4.77 12.42
C ILE A 40 9.91 5.57 12.15
N LEU A 41 9.96 6.77 12.70
CA LEU A 41 11.14 7.65 12.62
C LEU A 41 11.93 7.55 13.93
N ASN A 42 13.23 7.35 13.82
CA ASN A 42 14.13 7.34 14.96
C ASN A 42 15.43 8.10 14.61
N TYR A 43 15.59 9.26 15.20
CA TYR A 43 16.73 10.14 14.96
C TYR A 43 17.85 10.00 16.01
N ALA A 44 17.78 9.01 16.90
CA ALA A 44 18.68 8.90 18.06
C ALA A 44 20.16 8.74 17.67
N HIS A 45 20.46 8.22 16.49
CA HIS A 45 21.83 7.93 16.03
C HIS A 45 22.24 8.74 14.81
N GLY A 46 21.51 9.80 14.49
CA GLY A 46 21.71 10.54 13.25
C GLY A 46 21.21 9.75 12.03
N CYS A 47 20.98 10.43 10.95
CA CYS A 47 20.45 9.84 9.72
C CYS A 47 21.44 10.00 8.59
N LEU A 48 21.63 8.93 7.82
CA LEU A 48 22.26 9.03 6.53
C LEU A 48 21.20 9.50 5.52
N GLU A 49 21.49 10.60 4.85
CA GLU A 49 20.61 11.14 3.81
C GLU A 49 20.80 10.34 2.52
N TYR A 50 20.12 9.22 2.43
CA TYR A 50 20.06 8.45 1.20
C TYR A 50 18.62 8.01 0.95
N ASP A 51 18.32 7.69 -0.29
CA ASP A 51 17.00 7.27 -0.73
C ASP A 51 16.95 5.75 -0.82
N ALA A 52 16.70 5.12 0.33
CA ALA A 52 16.61 3.67 0.42
C ALA A 52 15.17 3.18 0.28
N PRO A 53 14.93 2.02 -0.36
CA PRO A 53 13.60 1.42 -0.43
C PRO A 53 13.24 0.68 0.84
N TYR A 54 11.97 0.81 1.24
CA TYR A 54 11.39 0.10 2.39
C TYR A 54 10.13 -0.63 1.94
N PRO A 55 10.27 -1.86 1.40
CA PRO A 55 9.11 -2.63 0.96
C PRO A 55 8.36 -3.23 2.13
N ARG A 56 7.05 -3.36 1.96
CA ARG A 56 6.18 -4.05 2.92
C ARG A 56 5.05 -4.74 2.19
N SER A 57 4.60 -5.86 2.73
CA SER A 57 3.45 -6.58 2.23
C SER A 57 2.19 -6.06 2.92
N VAL A 58 1.19 -5.70 2.15
CA VAL A 58 -0.09 -5.21 2.63
C VAL A 58 -1.19 -6.13 2.13
N LYS A 59 -2.00 -6.67 3.04
CA LYS A 59 -3.07 -7.58 2.69
C LYS A 59 -4.35 -6.81 2.39
N LEU A 60 -4.95 -7.09 1.24
CA LEU A 60 -6.21 -6.49 0.79
C LEU A 60 -7.26 -7.56 0.50
N ARG A 61 -8.53 -7.16 0.60
CA ARG A 61 -9.67 -7.98 0.19
C ARG A 61 -10.78 -7.07 -0.31
N PHE A 62 -11.27 -7.35 -1.53
CA PHE A 62 -12.44 -6.66 -2.06
C PHE A 62 -13.68 -7.53 -1.88
N ASN A 63 -14.81 -6.88 -1.61
CA ASN A 63 -16.11 -7.56 -1.42
C ASN A 63 -17.13 -7.22 -2.51
N ALA A 64 -16.68 -6.63 -3.61
CA ALA A 64 -17.52 -6.32 -4.76
C ALA A 64 -16.78 -6.68 -6.04
N VAL A 65 -17.51 -7.14 -7.04
CA VAL A 65 -16.99 -7.49 -8.37
C VAL A 65 -17.00 -6.26 -9.26
N GLY A 66 -15.96 -6.06 -10.06
CA GLY A 66 -15.88 -4.99 -11.03
C GLY A 66 -14.48 -4.41 -11.18
N ALA A 67 -14.41 -3.22 -11.75
CA ALA A 67 -13.17 -2.49 -11.89
C ALA A 67 -12.81 -1.84 -10.57
N GLY A 68 -11.76 -2.31 -9.94
CA GLY A 68 -11.26 -1.77 -8.68
C GLY A 68 -10.08 -0.83 -8.87
N VAL A 69 -9.81 -0.03 -7.85
CA VAL A 69 -8.65 0.86 -7.80
C VAL A 69 -7.97 0.71 -6.45
N ILE A 70 -6.66 0.52 -6.49
CA ILE A 70 -5.81 0.55 -5.31
C ILE A 70 -5.11 1.91 -5.31
N ARG A 71 -5.32 2.68 -4.25
CA ARG A 71 -4.69 3.98 -4.04
C ARG A 71 -3.69 3.88 -2.90
N VAL A 72 -2.47 4.35 -3.14
CA VAL A 72 -1.44 4.40 -2.11
C VAL A 72 -1.14 5.87 -1.83
N ARG A 73 -1.39 6.30 -0.61
CA ARG A 73 -1.09 7.64 -0.13
C ARG A 73 0.36 7.68 0.31
N GLY A 74 1.07 8.74 -0.06
CA GLY A 74 2.45 8.92 0.33
C GLY A 74 2.88 10.37 0.27
N ARG A 75 4.19 10.58 0.44
CA ARG A 75 4.82 11.86 0.27
C ARG A 75 6.01 11.73 -0.66
N ASN A 76 6.24 12.75 -1.46
CA ASN A 76 7.41 12.80 -2.33
C ASN A 76 8.62 13.38 -1.59
N TYR A 77 9.71 13.53 -2.31
CA TYR A 77 10.97 14.04 -1.78
C TYR A 77 10.85 15.46 -1.18
N ASN A 78 9.91 16.27 -1.69
CA ASN A 78 9.67 17.64 -1.21
C ASN A 78 8.61 17.72 -0.11
N ASP A 79 8.27 16.58 0.51
CA ASP A 79 7.23 16.47 1.54
C ASP A 79 5.82 16.86 1.05
N GLU A 80 5.60 16.78 -0.23
CA GLU A 80 4.28 16.99 -0.83
C GLU A 80 3.49 15.71 -0.85
N ALA A 81 2.18 15.78 -0.56
CA ALA A 81 1.31 14.62 -0.61
C ALA A 81 1.19 14.10 -2.04
N VAL A 82 1.36 12.80 -2.22
CA VAL A 82 1.22 12.13 -3.51
C VAL A 82 0.26 10.95 -3.38
N MET A 83 -0.37 10.60 -4.50
CA MET A 83 -1.27 9.47 -4.58
C MET A 83 -0.90 8.65 -5.81
N ILE A 84 -0.62 7.36 -5.59
CA ILE A 84 -0.37 6.40 -6.68
C ILE A 84 -1.60 5.53 -6.81
N GLU A 85 -2.07 5.34 -8.05
CA GLU A 85 -3.24 4.52 -8.33
C GLU A 85 -2.88 3.37 -9.25
N ARG A 86 -3.49 2.20 -8.99
CA ARG A 86 -3.40 1.03 -9.85
C ARG A 86 -4.77 0.45 -10.04
N ALA A 87 -5.12 0.21 -11.29
CA ALA A 87 -6.36 -0.49 -11.64
C ALA A 87 -6.22 -1.98 -11.41
N ILE A 88 -7.30 -2.59 -10.95
CA ILE A 88 -7.38 -4.03 -10.75
C ILE A 88 -8.77 -4.53 -11.13
N ALA A 89 -8.87 -5.73 -11.68
CA ALA A 89 -10.15 -6.36 -11.94
C ALA A 89 -10.50 -7.31 -10.79
N VAL A 90 -11.64 -7.10 -10.15
CA VAL A 90 -12.17 -8.00 -9.13
C VAL A 90 -13.18 -8.91 -9.79
N THR A 91 -12.90 -10.21 -9.78
CA THR A 91 -13.67 -11.21 -10.50
C THR A 91 -14.53 -12.03 -9.54
N PRO A 92 -15.63 -12.65 -10.03
CA PRO A 92 -16.41 -13.59 -9.23
C PRO A 92 -15.56 -14.79 -8.80
N VAL A 93 -15.99 -15.44 -7.72
CA VAL A 93 -15.39 -16.71 -7.32
C VAL A 93 -15.64 -17.73 -8.42
N ARG A 94 -14.58 -18.40 -8.85
CA ARG A 94 -14.68 -19.46 -9.86
C ARG A 94 -15.13 -20.75 -9.18
N VAL A 95 -16.31 -21.21 -9.54
CA VAL A 95 -16.83 -22.48 -9.05
C VAL A 95 -16.64 -23.53 -10.14
N GLN A 96 -15.90 -24.57 -9.79
CA GLN A 96 -15.71 -25.73 -10.68
C GLN A 96 -16.77 -26.75 -10.36
N ARG A 97 -17.49 -27.16 -11.38
CA ARG A 97 -18.56 -28.16 -11.27
C ARG A 97 -18.19 -29.44 -12.03
#